data_c1a0506172a2672aeae6b3d731184ead
#
_entry.id   c1a0506172a2672aeae6b3d731184ead
#
_cell.length_a   1.000
_cell.length_b   1.000
_cell.length_c   1.000
_cell.angle_alpha   90.00
_cell.angle_beta   90.00
_cell.angle_gamma   90.00
#
_symmetry.space_group_name_H-M   'P 1'
#
loop_
_entity.id
_entity.type
_entity.pdbx_description
1 polymer ?
#
loop_
_entity_poly.entity_id
_entity_poly.type
_entity_poly.pdbx_seq_one_letter_code
_entity_poly.pdbx_strand_id
1 'polypeptide(L)'
;MKTTLTILAAVMSLAFCSCGSKPAEKEKTTKPAVDTMAVMVMQVQRCSKLYTTEYRVHKVLTHDDKLEMKGKLAGHDYNIPVPLGKRKVAIPIDATVKAYIDFASFSSDNVQRDSTHIRITLPDPHIVLTSSRIDHNAIKLYVALTRRDFSDEELTSYERQGRDAIIREIATTDIMEQARVSAANTLVPMLQKLGYRPENITIAFSRNFSGKDIIHLIDKTTVENAKKR
;
A
#
# COMPACT_ATOMS: atom_id res chain seq x y z
N MET A 1 53.14 77.78 -16.00
CA MET A 1 52.89 76.39 -16.42
C MET A 1 53.75 75.34 -15.66
N LYS A 2 54.76 75.68 -14.90
CA LYS A 2 55.58 74.70 -14.16
C LYS A 2 55.06 74.42 -12.72
N THR A 3 54.35 75.35 -12.13
CA THR A 3 53.81 75.25 -10.78
C THR A 3 52.52 74.46 -10.67
N THR A 4 51.71 74.42 -11.74
CA THR A 4 50.46 73.61 -11.77
C THR A 4 50.74 72.11 -11.95
N LEU A 5 51.84 71.74 -12.59
CA LEU A 5 52.26 70.39 -12.83
C LEU A 5 52.77 69.67 -11.53
N THR A 6 53.46 70.49 -10.67
CA THR A 6 53.99 69.98 -9.38
C THR A 6 52.87 69.72 -8.35
N ILE A 7 51.82 70.57 -8.40
CA ILE A 7 50.68 70.33 -7.45
C ILE A 7 49.85 69.13 -7.87
N LEU A 8 49.74 68.87 -9.20
CA LEU A 8 49.04 67.63 -9.63
C LEU A 8 49.79 66.36 -9.27
N ALA A 9 51.12 66.39 -9.28
CA ALA A 9 51.94 65.22 -8.86
C ALA A 9 51.88 64.95 -7.37
N ALA A 10 51.77 66.07 -6.54
CA ALA A 10 51.65 65.87 -5.07
C ALA A 10 50.29 65.38 -4.61
N VAL A 11 49.21 65.67 -5.34
CA VAL A 11 47.88 65.12 -4.98
C VAL A 11 47.72 63.66 -5.37
N MET A 12 48.45 63.20 -6.37
CA MET A 12 48.38 61.76 -6.82
C MET A 12 49.19 60.81 -5.96
N SER A 13 50.14 61.31 -5.14
CA SER A 13 50.95 60.48 -4.23
C SER A 13 50.33 60.25 -2.85
N LEU A 14 49.23 60.94 -2.50
CA LEU A 14 48.52 60.74 -1.22
C LEU A 14 47.41 59.71 -1.27
N ALA A 15 47.10 59.12 -2.46
CA ALA A 15 46.03 58.17 -2.63
C ALA A 15 46.46 56.66 -2.40
N PHE A 16 47.73 56.40 -2.11
CA PHE A 16 48.23 55.00 -1.98
C PHE A 16 48.54 54.55 -0.55
N CYS A 17 48.15 55.29 0.48
CA CYS A 17 48.35 54.87 1.88
C CYS A 17 47.02 54.65 2.60
N SER A 18 46.19 53.73 2.09
CA SER A 18 45.12 53.18 2.91
C SER A 18 44.66 51.85 2.34
N CYS A 19 45.15 50.75 2.83
CA CYS A 19 44.42 49.52 3.00
C CYS A 19 45.34 48.46 3.63
N GLY A 20 45.62 48.62 4.91
CA GLY A 20 45.88 47.49 5.77
C GLY A 20 44.54 46.83 6.14
N SER A 21 43.88 46.20 5.17
CA SER A 21 42.77 45.28 5.45
C SER A 21 43.39 43.99 6.03
N LYS A 22 43.23 43.79 7.35
CA LYS A 22 43.31 42.48 7.97
C LYS A 22 42.50 41.52 7.09
N PRO A 23 43.00 40.31 6.79
CA PRO A 23 42.19 39.34 6.14
C PRO A 23 40.97 39.11 7.02
N ALA A 24 39.79 39.51 6.55
CA ALA A 24 38.52 39.10 7.12
C ALA A 24 38.53 37.55 7.07
N GLU A 25 38.73 36.99 8.22
CA GLU A 25 38.45 35.58 8.44
C GLU A 25 37.03 35.37 7.93
N LYS A 26 36.92 34.74 6.80
CA LYS A 26 35.62 34.29 6.29
C LYS A 26 35.15 33.34 7.35
N GLU A 27 34.34 33.84 8.26
CA GLU A 27 33.47 33.06 9.07
C GLU A 27 32.71 32.14 8.07
N LYS A 28 33.19 30.92 7.95
CA LYS A 28 32.44 29.85 7.35
C LYS A 28 31.19 29.74 8.18
N THR A 29 30.15 30.46 7.77
CA THR A 29 28.80 30.16 8.20
C THR A 29 28.56 28.72 7.75
N THR A 30 28.98 27.80 8.59
CA THR A 30 28.56 26.40 8.54
C THR A 30 27.05 26.48 8.72
N LYS A 31 26.30 26.51 7.61
CA LYS A 31 24.88 26.20 7.65
C LYS A 31 24.79 24.94 8.49
N PRO A 32 23.98 24.92 9.57
CA PRO A 32 23.85 23.71 10.38
C PRO A 32 23.56 22.58 9.40
N ALA A 33 24.38 21.54 9.42
CA ALA A 33 24.20 20.37 8.59
C ALA A 33 22.79 19.88 8.90
N VAL A 34 21.85 20.14 8.02
CA VAL A 34 20.48 19.64 8.16
C VAL A 34 20.61 18.15 8.28
N ASP A 35 20.18 17.58 9.41
CA ASP A 35 20.19 16.15 9.59
C ASP A 35 19.22 15.54 8.56
N THR A 36 19.79 15.18 7.42
CA THR A 36 19.08 14.59 6.28
C THR A 36 18.27 13.36 6.71
N MET A 37 18.69 12.72 7.79
CA MET A 37 18.04 11.54 8.35
C MET A 37 16.70 11.90 9.02
N ALA A 38 16.71 12.89 9.90
CA ALA A 38 15.49 13.35 10.58
C ALA A 38 14.47 13.86 9.55
N VAL A 39 14.95 14.57 8.52
CA VAL A 39 14.09 15.06 7.43
C VAL A 39 13.51 13.91 6.63
N MET A 40 14.30 12.90 6.30
CA MET A 40 13.83 11.72 5.55
C MET A 40 12.79 10.94 6.35
N VAL A 41 13.06 10.63 7.61
CA VAL A 41 12.13 9.92 8.50
C VAL A 41 10.81 10.68 8.59
N MET A 42 10.88 12.00 8.80
CA MET A 42 9.68 12.85 8.85
C MET A 42 8.90 12.83 7.53
N GLN A 43 9.58 12.85 6.38
CA GLN A 43 8.92 12.80 5.07
C GLN A 43 8.23 11.44 4.85
N VAL A 44 8.89 10.35 5.22
CA VAL A 44 8.30 9.00 5.14
C VAL A 44 7.09 8.88 6.07
N GLN A 45 7.19 9.34 7.32
CA GLN A 45 6.08 9.35 8.27
C GLN A 45 4.88 10.18 7.79
N ARG A 46 5.12 11.30 7.09
CA ARG A 46 4.03 12.11 6.51
C ARG A 46 3.22 11.35 5.45
N CYS A 47 3.81 10.36 4.82
CA CYS A 47 3.13 9.48 3.88
C CYS A 47 2.31 8.39 4.56
N SER A 48 1.85 8.53 5.79
CA SER A 48 1.20 7.56 6.66
C SER A 48 0.94 6.16 6.05
N LYS A 49 0.39 6.07 4.85
CA LYS A 49 0.17 4.83 4.08
C LYS A 49 0.69 4.98 2.66
N LEU A 50 1.58 4.09 2.23
CA LEU A 50 2.03 3.98 0.85
C LEU A 50 1.27 2.85 0.16
N TYR A 51 0.31 3.19 -0.68
CA TYR A 51 -0.36 2.23 -1.56
C TYR A 51 0.58 1.81 -2.68
N THR A 52 0.85 0.52 -2.77
CA THR A 52 1.91 -0.02 -3.62
C THR A 52 1.38 -0.83 -4.78
N THR A 53 0.26 -1.53 -4.59
CA THR A 53 -0.29 -2.47 -5.58
C THR A 53 -1.81 -2.46 -5.50
N GLU A 54 -2.48 -2.58 -6.66
CA GLU A 54 -3.93 -2.72 -6.77
C GLU A 54 -4.26 -3.92 -7.65
N TYR A 55 -5.13 -4.80 -7.14
CA TYR A 55 -5.71 -5.90 -7.91
C TYR A 55 -7.21 -5.68 -8.09
N ARG A 56 -7.69 -5.92 -9.30
CA ARG A 56 -9.11 -6.01 -9.60
C ARG A 56 -9.47 -7.46 -9.85
N VAL A 57 -10.42 -7.95 -9.07
CA VAL A 57 -10.86 -9.34 -9.10
C VAL A 57 -12.30 -9.37 -9.57
N HIS A 58 -12.57 -10.17 -10.61
CA HIS A 58 -13.91 -10.54 -11.03
C HIS A 58 -14.13 -12.01 -10.70
N LYS A 59 -15.13 -12.32 -9.88
CA LYS A 59 -15.45 -13.67 -9.47
C LYS A 59 -16.94 -13.94 -9.60
N VAL A 60 -17.30 -15.10 -10.17
CA VAL A 60 -18.66 -15.57 -10.19
C VAL A 60 -18.81 -16.65 -9.12
N LEU A 61 -19.57 -16.34 -8.07
CA LEU A 61 -19.96 -17.32 -7.09
C LEU A 61 -21.13 -18.13 -7.66
N THR A 62 -20.99 -19.46 -7.71
CA THR A 62 -22.07 -20.37 -8.08
C THR A 62 -22.46 -21.22 -6.88
N HIS A 63 -23.76 -21.38 -6.66
CA HIS A 63 -24.29 -22.29 -5.66
C HIS A 63 -25.36 -23.19 -6.25
N ASP A 64 -25.21 -24.50 -6.07
CA ASP A 64 -26.16 -25.53 -6.51
C ASP A 64 -26.85 -26.09 -5.26
N ASP A 65 -28.15 -25.82 -5.14
CA ASP A 65 -28.99 -26.35 -4.06
C ASP A 65 -29.87 -27.47 -4.63
N LYS A 66 -29.70 -28.66 -4.07
CA LYS A 66 -30.44 -29.87 -4.42
C LYS A 66 -31.32 -30.29 -3.27
N LEU A 67 -32.59 -30.52 -3.54
CA LEU A 67 -33.47 -31.11 -2.56
C LEU A 67 -33.20 -32.63 -2.49
N GLU A 68 -32.92 -33.07 -1.26
CA GLU A 68 -32.72 -34.52 -0.95
C GLU A 68 -33.74 -34.97 0.05
N MET A 69 -34.37 -36.08 -0.24
CA MET A 69 -35.26 -36.74 0.72
C MET A 69 -34.43 -37.69 1.56
N LYS A 70 -34.31 -37.37 2.87
CA LYS A 70 -33.60 -38.18 3.84
C LYS A 70 -34.59 -38.93 4.73
N GLY A 71 -34.34 -40.21 4.97
CA GLY A 71 -35.18 -41.00 5.84
C GLY A 71 -34.47 -42.26 6.32
N LYS A 72 -35.16 -42.98 7.22
CA LYS A 72 -34.71 -44.32 7.68
C LYS A 72 -35.73 -45.37 7.26
N LEU A 73 -35.28 -46.39 6.57
CA LEU A 73 -36.05 -47.52 6.21
C LEU A 73 -35.35 -48.82 6.70
N ALA A 74 -36.01 -49.62 7.49
CA ALA A 74 -35.46 -50.88 8.03
C ALA A 74 -34.09 -50.72 8.74
N GLY A 75 -33.87 -49.60 9.43
CA GLY A 75 -32.61 -49.32 10.14
C GLY A 75 -31.48 -48.73 9.29
N HIS A 76 -31.69 -48.58 7.98
CA HIS A 76 -30.71 -48.00 7.06
C HIS A 76 -31.12 -46.56 6.69
N ASP A 77 -30.14 -45.64 6.74
CA ASP A 77 -30.34 -44.26 6.28
C ASP A 77 -30.35 -44.25 4.74
N TYR A 78 -31.33 -43.58 4.14
CA TYR A 78 -31.36 -43.29 2.70
C TYR A 78 -31.37 -41.79 2.41
N ASN A 79 -30.75 -41.44 1.30
CA ASN A 79 -30.68 -40.06 0.78
C ASN A 79 -30.99 -40.12 -0.70
N ILE A 80 -32.18 -39.74 -1.09
CA ILE A 80 -32.65 -39.80 -2.49
C ILE A 80 -32.74 -38.36 -3.03
N PRO A 81 -32.00 -38.02 -4.11
CA PRO A 81 -32.14 -36.74 -4.73
C PRO A 81 -33.51 -36.61 -5.40
N VAL A 82 -34.25 -35.56 -5.06
CA VAL A 82 -35.59 -35.32 -5.68
C VAL A 82 -35.40 -34.82 -7.10
N PRO A 83 -35.91 -35.53 -8.11
CA PRO A 83 -35.94 -35.04 -9.48
C PRO A 83 -36.66 -33.68 -9.53
N LEU A 84 -36.18 -32.73 -10.34
CA LEU A 84 -36.71 -31.35 -10.44
C LEU A 84 -36.64 -30.50 -9.14
N GLY A 85 -35.93 -30.97 -8.11
CA GLY A 85 -35.73 -30.21 -6.87
C GLY A 85 -34.46 -29.34 -6.83
N LYS A 86 -34.01 -28.85 -7.98
CA LYS A 86 -32.74 -28.09 -8.10
C LYS A 86 -32.99 -26.58 -8.14
N ARG A 87 -32.17 -25.84 -7.40
CA ARG A 87 -32.02 -24.38 -7.57
C ARG A 87 -30.55 -24.06 -7.79
N LYS A 88 -30.27 -23.08 -8.65
CA LYS A 88 -28.91 -22.61 -8.89
C LYS A 88 -28.90 -21.11 -8.87
N VAL A 89 -27.84 -20.56 -8.32
CA VAL A 89 -27.57 -19.11 -8.38
C VAL A 89 -26.13 -18.88 -8.85
N ALA A 90 -25.96 -17.86 -9.69
CA ALA A 90 -24.66 -17.35 -10.09
C ALA A 90 -24.62 -15.85 -9.81
N ILE A 91 -23.73 -15.43 -8.94
CA ILE A 91 -23.58 -14.04 -8.47
C ILE A 91 -22.21 -13.53 -8.92
N PRO A 92 -22.16 -12.59 -9.89
CA PRO A 92 -20.91 -11.93 -10.27
C PRO A 92 -20.53 -10.89 -9.22
N ILE A 93 -19.26 -10.91 -8.80
CA ILE A 93 -18.72 -10.03 -7.79
C ILE A 93 -17.46 -9.39 -8.34
N ASP A 94 -17.45 -8.05 -8.42
CA ASP A 94 -16.27 -7.26 -8.73
C ASP A 94 -15.68 -6.70 -7.44
N ALA A 95 -14.39 -6.89 -7.25
CA ALA A 95 -13.70 -6.42 -6.07
C ALA A 95 -12.40 -5.71 -6.43
N THR A 96 -12.07 -4.67 -5.69
CA THR A 96 -10.76 -4.01 -5.76
C THR A 96 -10.04 -4.21 -4.44
N VAL A 97 -8.84 -4.75 -4.54
CA VAL A 97 -7.97 -5.03 -3.40
C VAL A 97 -6.70 -4.22 -3.57
N LYS A 98 -6.29 -3.52 -2.51
CA LYS A 98 -5.05 -2.73 -2.49
C LYS A 98 -4.12 -3.25 -1.42
N ALA A 99 -2.82 -3.22 -1.73
CA ALA A 99 -1.78 -3.41 -0.74
C ALA A 99 -1.15 -2.06 -0.41
N TYR A 100 -0.85 -1.83 0.87
CA TYR A 100 -0.18 -0.62 1.35
C TYR A 100 0.79 -0.95 2.47
N ILE A 101 1.80 -0.09 2.63
CA ILE A 101 2.70 -0.12 3.78
C ILE A 101 2.27 1.00 4.72
N ASP A 102 2.12 0.67 6.00
CA ASP A 102 1.79 1.62 7.06
C ASP A 102 3.08 2.13 7.72
N PHE A 103 3.31 3.43 7.60
CA PHE A 103 4.49 4.09 8.18
C PHE A 103 4.21 4.72 9.55
N ALA A 104 3.08 4.45 10.19
CA ALA A 104 2.76 5.05 11.49
C ALA A 104 3.81 4.72 12.58
N SER A 105 4.41 3.54 12.51
CA SER A 105 5.48 3.09 13.42
C SER A 105 6.89 3.28 12.87
N PHE A 106 7.06 3.87 11.69
CA PHE A 106 8.37 4.06 11.09
C PHE A 106 9.14 5.13 11.86
N SER A 107 10.40 4.83 12.23
CA SER A 107 11.26 5.70 13.03
C SER A 107 12.70 5.65 12.52
N SER A 108 13.60 6.40 13.18
CA SER A 108 15.03 6.31 12.94
C SER A 108 15.61 4.92 13.15
N ASP A 109 15.01 4.11 14.02
CA ASP A 109 15.46 2.75 14.33
C ASP A 109 15.29 1.79 13.14
N ASN A 110 14.39 2.13 12.22
CA ASN A 110 14.19 1.39 10.98
C ASN A 110 15.23 1.71 9.91
N VAL A 111 16.14 2.66 10.19
CA VAL A 111 17.15 3.11 9.23
C VAL A 111 18.54 2.95 9.80
N GLN A 112 19.31 2.08 9.20
CA GLN A 112 20.73 1.87 9.49
C GLN A 112 21.56 2.50 8.38
N ARG A 113 22.51 3.34 8.72
CA ARG A 113 23.42 3.95 7.75
C ARG A 113 24.85 3.92 8.23
N ASP A 114 25.76 3.80 7.29
CA ASP A 114 27.17 4.13 7.44
C ASP A 114 27.55 5.29 6.50
N SER A 115 28.84 5.53 6.28
CA SER A 115 29.32 6.62 5.42
C SER A 115 28.89 6.49 3.96
N THR A 116 28.57 5.31 3.47
CA THR A 116 28.28 5.00 2.06
C THR A 116 26.99 4.25 1.85
N HIS A 117 26.58 3.40 2.77
CA HIS A 117 25.42 2.51 2.63
C HIS A 117 24.25 2.97 3.50
N ILE A 118 23.05 2.69 3.01
CA ILE A 118 21.80 2.86 3.76
C ILE A 118 20.97 1.59 3.67
N ARG A 119 20.51 1.10 4.82
CA ARG A 119 19.57 0.00 4.95
C ARG A 119 18.29 0.51 5.60
N ILE A 120 17.16 0.32 4.94
CA ILE A 120 15.85 0.67 5.46
C ILE A 120 15.05 -0.60 5.68
N THR A 121 14.54 -0.79 6.90
CA THR A 121 13.66 -1.91 7.23
C THR A 121 12.23 -1.41 7.28
N LEU A 122 11.42 -1.84 6.34
CA LEU A 122 10.00 -1.46 6.21
C LEU A 122 9.12 -2.48 6.95
N PRO A 123 7.96 -2.07 7.48
CA PRO A 123 6.93 -3.01 7.90
C PRO A 123 6.40 -3.80 6.70
N ASP A 124 5.84 -4.98 6.95
CA ASP A 124 5.20 -5.76 5.90
C ASP A 124 3.97 -5.05 5.34
N PRO A 125 3.65 -5.25 4.05
CA PRO A 125 2.45 -4.68 3.47
C PRO A 125 1.17 -5.21 4.12
N HIS A 126 0.15 -4.36 4.20
CA HIS A 126 -1.21 -4.69 4.57
C HIS A 126 -2.09 -4.79 3.34
N ILE A 127 -3.10 -5.67 3.38
CA ILE A 127 -4.08 -5.82 2.32
C ILE A 127 -5.43 -5.25 2.79
N VAL A 128 -6.08 -4.47 1.93
CA VAL A 128 -7.41 -3.93 2.18
C VAL A 128 -8.31 -4.14 0.97
N LEU A 129 -9.52 -4.62 1.22
CA LEU A 129 -10.60 -4.67 0.23
C LEU A 129 -11.26 -3.28 0.17
N THR A 130 -10.92 -2.49 -0.84
CA THR A 130 -11.38 -1.09 -0.93
C THR A 130 -12.75 -0.95 -1.60
N SER A 131 -13.14 -1.92 -2.43
CA SER A 131 -14.41 -1.96 -3.11
C SER A 131 -14.86 -3.39 -3.32
N SER A 132 -16.15 -3.64 -3.11
CA SER A 132 -16.82 -4.87 -3.51
C SER A 132 -18.18 -4.50 -4.09
N ARG A 133 -18.40 -4.78 -5.36
CA ARG A 133 -19.64 -4.49 -6.07
C ARG A 133 -20.26 -5.80 -6.56
N ILE A 134 -21.56 -5.92 -6.37
CA ILE A 134 -22.38 -6.98 -6.94
C ILE A 134 -23.35 -6.32 -7.92
N ASP A 135 -23.36 -6.80 -9.14
CA ASP A 135 -24.38 -6.39 -10.11
C ASP A 135 -25.60 -7.29 -9.94
N HIS A 136 -26.58 -6.78 -9.19
CA HIS A 136 -27.82 -7.51 -8.92
C HIS A 136 -28.60 -7.84 -10.21
N ASN A 137 -28.47 -7.03 -11.27
CA ASN A 137 -29.12 -7.29 -12.55
C ASN A 137 -28.44 -8.43 -13.33
N ALA A 138 -27.18 -8.72 -13.02
CA ALA A 138 -26.42 -9.80 -13.63
C ALA A 138 -26.50 -11.12 -12.83
N ILE A 139 -27.17 -11.14 -11.68
CA ILE A 139 -27.44 -12.38 -10.93
C ILE A 139 -28.32 -13.28 -11.77
N LYS A 140 -27.88 -14.51 -11.98
CA LYS A 140 -28.64 -15.54 -12.71
C LYS A 140 -29.19 -16.56 -11.74
N LEU A 141 -30.49 -16.73 -11.78
CA LEU A 141 -31.23 -17.69 -10.96
C LEU A 141 -31.84 -18.77 -11.88
N TYR A 142 -31.73 -20.00 -11.42
CA TYR A 142 -32.51 -21.12 -11.97
C TYR A 142 -33.23 -21.78 -10.80
N VAL A 143 -34.57 -21.78 -10.85
CA VAL A 143 -35.43 -22.36 -9.83
C VAL A 143 -36.37 -23.34 -10.50
N ALA A 144 -36.32 -24.61 -10.07
CA ALA A 144 -37.25 -25.63 -10.59
C ALA A 144 -38.67 -25.39 -10.07
N LEU A 145 -39.66 -25.77 -10.85
CA LEU A 145 -41.08 -25.51 -10.56
C LEU A 145 -41.56 -26.01 -9.19
N THR A 146 -40.88 -26.99 -8.63
CA THR A 146 -41.20 -27.58 -7.31
C THR A 146 -40.54 -26.85 -6.13
N ARG A 147 -39.81 -25.78 -6.40
CA ARG A 147 -39.04 -25.03 -5.41
C ARG A 147 -39.51 -23.58 -5.32
N ARG A 148 -39.40 -23.00 -4.11
CA ARG A 148 -39.54 -21.55 -3.90
C ARG A 148 -38.31 -20.82 -4.41
N ASP A 149 -38.47 -19.55 -4.75
CA ASP A 149 -37.36 -18.66 -5.09
C ASP A 149 -36.36 -18.50 -3.95
N PHE A 150 -35.18 -17.99 -4.26
CA PHE A 150 -34.20 -17.62 -3.25
C PHE A 150 -34.73 -16.43 -2.45
N SER A 151 -34.59 -16.47 -1.13
CA SER A 151 -34.91 -15.32 -0.29
C SER A 151 -33.75 -14.31 -0.30
N ASP A 152 -34.03 -13.07 0.08
CA ASP A 152 -33.02 -12.01 0.18
C ASP A 152 -31.92 -12.37 1.19
N GLU A 153 -32.28 -13.10 2.27
CA GLU A 153 -31.32 -13.57 3.26
C GLU A 153 -30.37 -14.63 2.68
N GLU A 154 -30.90 -15.55 1.85
CA GLU A 154 -30.10 -16.55 1.16
C GLU A 154 -29.11 -15.86 0.20
N LEU A 155 -29.58 -14.91 -0.62
CA LEU A 155 -28.74 -14.15 -1.55
C LEU A 155 -27.67 -13.37 -0.80
N THR A 156 -28.02 -12.65 0.27
CA THR A 156 -27.07 -11.92 1.10
C THR A 156 -26.00 -12.83 1.72
N SER A 157 -26.40 -14.04 2.12
CA SER A 157 -25.47 -15.05 2.62
C SER A 157 -24.47 -15.50 1.56
N TYR A 158 -24.93 -15.75 0.33
CA TYR A 158 -24.07 -16.13 -0.78
C TYR A 158 -23.14 -14.98 -1.20
N GLU A 159 -23.61 -13.75 -1.20
CA GLU A 159 -22.79 -12.58 -1.46
C GLU A 159 -21.62 -12.47 -0.45
N ARG A 160 -21.90 -12.69 0.84
CA ARG A 160 -20.87 -12.72 1.88
C ARG A 160 -19.88 -13.86 1.65
N GLN A 161 -20.35 -15.06 1.32
CA GLN A 161 -19.49 -16.20 0.99
C GLN A 161 -18.59 -15.89 -0.21
N GLY A 162 -19.11 -15.19 -1.22
CA GLY A 162 -18.34 -14.75 -2.37
C GLY A 162 -17.22 -13.77 -2.02
N ARG A 163 -17.51 -12.79 -1.17
CA ARG A 163 -16.48 -11.87 -0.65
C ARG A 163 -15.40 -12.60 0.14
N ASP A 164 -15.80 -13.49 1.04
CA ASP A 164 -14.86 -14.31 1.81
C ASP A 164 -14.01 -15.22 0.92
N ALA A 165 -14.58 -15.72 -0.18
CA ALA A 165 -13.83 -16.51 -1.15
C ALA A 165 -12.79 -15.67 -1.90
N ILE A 166 -13.11 -14.44 -2.28
CA ILE A 166 -12.16 -13.50 -2.90
C ILE A 166 -11.01 -13.22 -1.92
N ILE A 167 -11.31 -12.94 -0.66
CA ILE A 167 -10.32 -12.68 0.38
C ILE A 167 -9.36 -13.87 0.53
N ARG A 168 -9.89 -15.09 0.60
CA ARG A 168 -9.06 -16.30 0.71
C ARG A 168 -8.20 -16.53 -0.53
N GLU A 169 -8.72 -16.23 -1.71
CA GLU A 169 -7.99 -16.38 -2.96
C GLU A 169 -6.82 -15.40 -3.07
N ILE A 170 -7.06 -14.13 -2.70
CA ILE A 170 -6.01 -13.10 -2.69
C ILE A 170 -4.89 -13.47 -1.72
N ALA A 171 -5.21 -14.13 -0.62
CA ALA A 171 -4.20 -14.62 0.32
C ALA A 171 -3.20 -15.61 -0.30
N THR A 172 -3.57 -16.25 -1.41
CA THR A 172 -2.70 -17.20 -2.14
C THR A 172 -1.98 -16.56 -3.32
N THR A 173 -2.25 -15.28 -3.62
CA THR A 173 -1.58 -14.56 -4.70
C THR A 173 -0.24 -13.98 -4.26
N ASP A 174 0.53 -13.50 -5.22
CA ASP A 174 1.82 -12.83 -5.01
C ASP A 174 1.69 -11.33 -4.67
N ILE A 175 0.49 -10.85 -4.32
CA ILE A 175 0.22 -9.43 -4.05
C ILE A 175 1.16 -8.83 -3.00
N MET A 176 1.52 -9.62 -1.98
CA MET A 176 2.43 -9.18 -0.92
C MET A 176 3.85 -8.95 -1.46
N GLU A 177 4.33 -9.87 -2.29
CA GLU A 177 5.66 -9.74 -2.88
C GLU A 177 5.71 -8.60 -3.89
N GLN A 178 4.69 -8.46 -4.73
CA GLN A 178 4.58 -7.32 -5.64
C GLN A 178 4.47 -5.99 -4.88
N ALA A 179 3.79 -5.97 -3.74
CA ALA A 179 3.73 -4.78 -2.90
C ALA A 179 5.11 -4.41 -2.33
N ARG A 180 5.92 -5.38 -1.91
CA ARG A 180 7.30 -5.13 -1.46
C ARG A 180 8.17 -4.57 -2.58
N VAL A 181 8.12 -5.20 -3.76
CA VAL A 181 8.87 -4.74 -4.94
C VAL A 181 8.46 -3.33 -5.33
N SER A 182 7.15 -3.04 -5.36
CA SER A 182 6.64 -1.71 -5.72
C SER A 182 7.05 -0.65 -4.70
N ALA A 183 7.08 -0.99 -3.41
CA ALA A 183 7.55 -0.10 -2.36
C ALA A 183 9.05 0.21 -2.52
N ALA A 184 9.87 -0.81 -2.78
CA ALA A 184 11.29 -0.63 -3.04
C ALA A 184 11.51 0.28 -4.26
N ASN A 185 10.81 0.02 -5.36
CA ASN A 185 10.88 0.83 -6.59
C ASN A 185 10.45 2.29 -6.37
N THR A 186 9.60 2.56 -5.40
CA THR A 186 9.19 3.91 -5.04
C THR A 186 10.24 4.61 -4.16
N LEU A 187 10.83 3.91 -3.20
CA LEU A 187 11.74 4.50 -2.23
C LEU A 187 13.18 4.66 -2.76
N VAL A 188 13.67 3.74 -3.60
CA VAL A 188 15.02 3.80 -4.14
C VAL A 188 15.32 5.13 -4.85
N PRO A 189 14.47 5.65 -5.76
CA PRO A 189 14.72 6.95 -6.39
C PRO A 189 14.74 8.13 -5.42
N MET A 190 13.97 8.04 -4.31
CA MET A 190 13.98 9.07 -3.26
C MET A 190 15.33 9.08 -2.53
N LEU A 191 15.88 7.91 -2.22
CA LEU A 191 17.19 7.77 -1.57
C LEU A 191 18.34 8.20 -2.48
N GLN A 192 18.23 7.94 -3.79
CA GLN A 192 19.18 8.43 -4.78
C GLN A 192 19.24 9.97 -4.81
N LYS A 193 18.09 10.65 -4.69
CA LYS A 193 18.04 12.11 -4.60
C LYS A 193 18.71 12.67 -3.32
N LEU A 194 18.84 11.83 -2.27
CA LEU A 194 19.58 12.15 -1.05
C LEU A 194 21.09 11.88 -1.17
N GLY A 195 21.55 11.39 -2.34
CA GLY A 195 22.98 11.20 -2.64
C GLY A 195 23.47 9.76 -2.51
N TYR A 196 22.61 8.80 -2.19
CA TYR A 196 23.00 7.38 -2.14
C TYR A 196 23.04 6.79 -3.56
N ARG A 197 24.05 5.96 -3.83
CA ARG A 197 24.14 5.18 -5.07
C ARG A 197 23.21 3.96 -4.98
N PRO A 198 22.60 3.49 -6.10
CA PRO A 198 21.69 2.34 -6.10
C PRO A 198 22.28 1.10 -5.44
N GLU A 199 23.55 0.80 -5.71
CA GLU A 199 24.27 -0.35 -5.15
C GLU A 199 24.44 -0.30 -3.63
N ASN A 200 24.31 0.89 -3.03
CA ASN A 200 24.49 1.13 -1.62
C ASN A 200 23.16 1.24 -0.86
N ILE A 201 22.04 1.02 -1.54
CA ILE A 201 20.69 1.08 -0.97
C ILE A 201 20.19 -0.34 -0.75
N THR A 202 19.82 -0.65 0.49
CA THR A 202 19.17 -1.92 0.84
C THR A 202 17.79 -1.64 1.41
N ILE A 203 16.74 -2.17 0.79
CA ILE A 203 15.39 -2.18 1.34
C ILE A 203 15.12 -3.59 1.86
N ALA A 204 14.83 -3.70 3.15
CA ALA A 204 14.46 -4.93 3.83
C ALA A 204 13.02 -4.81 4.34
N PHE A 205 12.36 -5.94 4.61
CA PHE A 205 11.04 -5.99 5.21
C PHE A 205 11.10 -6.80 6.51
N SER A 206 10.35 -6.35 7.52
CA SER A 206 10.19 -7.09 8.76
C SER A 206 9.30 -8.30 8.50
N ARG A 207 9.91 -9.44 8.19
CA ARG A 207 9.18 -10.68 7.92
C ARG A 207 8.71 -11.32 9.23
N ASN A 208 7.61 -10.82 9.77
CA ASN A 208 6.89 -11.49 10.86
C ASN A 208 5.64 -12.20 10.35
N PHE A 209 5.60 -12.57 9.04
CA PHE A 209 4.38 -12.88 8.34
C PHE A 209 4.35 -14.31 7.80
N SER A 210 3.32 -15.08 8.18
CA SER A 210 2.93 -16.32 7.51
C SER A 210 1.65 -16.09 6.69
N GLY A 211 1.45 -16.85 5.61
CA GLY A 211 0.24 -16.70 4.77
C GLY A 211 -1.09 -16.91 5.52
N LYS A 212 -1.05 -17.43 6.77
CA LYS A 212 -2.22 -17.55 7.64
C LYS A 212 -2.63 -16.21 8.27
N ASP A 213 -1.72 -15.26 8.35
CA ASP A 213 -1.95 -13.96 8.99
C ASP A 213 -2.64 -12.96 8.04
N ILE A 214 -2.69 -13.24 6.71
CA ILE A 214 -3.35 -12.40 5.71
C ILE A 214 -4.82 -12.16 6.06
N ILE A 215 -5.53 -13.17 6.54
CA ILE A 215 -6.94 -13.08 6.92
C ILE A 215 -7.16 -12.11 8.09
N HIS A 216 -6.18 -11.97 8.97
CA HIS A 216 -6.24 -11.05 10.11
C HIS A 216 -5.85 -9.61 9.75
N LEU A 217 -5.09 -9.41 8.67
CA LEU A 217 -4.64 -8.10 8.21
C LEU A 217 -5.60 -7.43 7.22
N ILE A 218 -6.69 -8.09 6.85
CA ILE A 218 -7.72 -7.46 6.04
C ILE A 218 -8.48 -6.49 6.93
N ASP A 219 -8.39 -5.22 6.58
CA ASP A 219 -9.09 -4.15 7.29
C ASP A 219 -10.60 -4.35 7.17
N LYS A 220 -11.23 -4.79 8.27
CA LYS A 220 -12.67 -5.06 8.34
C LYS A 220 -13.53 -3.81 8.23
N THR A 221 -12.95 -2.62 8.46
CA THR A 221 -13.70 -1.37 8.47
C THR A 221 -14.21 -0.96 7.09
N THR A 222 -13.57 -1.40 6.03
CA THR A 222 -13.98 -1.05 4.64
C THR A 222 -15.22 -1.82 4.18
N VAL A 223 -15.55 -2.94 4.82
CA VAL A 223 -16.71 -3.78 4.44
C VAL A 223 -18.03 -3.19 4.94
N GLU A 224 -18.03 -2.42 6.04
CA GLU A 224 -19.24 -1.83 6.62
C GLU A 224 -19.72 -0.56 5.90
N ASN A 225 -18.83 0.18 5.25
CA ASN A 225 -19.17 1.43 4.56
C ASN A 225 -19.86 1.25 3.20
N ALA A 226 -19.91 0.04 2.66
CA ALA A 226 -20.66 -0.27 1.43
C ALA A 226 -22.18 -0.37 1.65
N LYS A 227 -22.66 -0.31 2.91
CA LYS A 227 -24.07 -0.50 3.27
C LYS A 227 -24.87 0.82 3.40
N LYS A 228 -24.25 1.97 3.12
CA LYS A 228 -24.92 3.29 3.16
C LYS A 228 -24.73 4.03 1.84
N ARG A 229 -25.41 3.55 0.79
CA ARG A 229 -25.88 4.41 -0.32
C ARG A 229 -26.93 3.68 -1.12
#